data_5273b92ce221992bd8a2262601061d03
#
_entry.id   5273b92ce221992bd8a2262601061d03
#
_cell.length_a   1.000
_cell.length_b   1.000
_cell.length_c   1.000
_cell.angle_alpha   90.00
_cell.angle_beta   90.00
_cell.angle_gamma   90.00
#
_symmetry.space_group_name_H-M   'P 1'
#
loop_
_entity.id
_entity.type
_entity.pdbx_description
1 polymer ?
#
loop_
_entity_poly.entity_id
_entity_poly.type
_entity_poly.pdbx_seq_one_letter_code
_entity_poly.pdbx_strand_id
1 'polypeptide(L)'
;MKASLLRVLTALFVAIGLAVPALAASDFPNRTVRILVGFAPGGTTDILARIVADELRSKWNTAVVIENRPGADGIVASTAVHNAPADGYTLLMSTNALVITPHLKALPYKPLEDFEPITIVGQEYHHLLVTPKLPVATVKDFIDLAKSTPGGLTFSSAGPGSAPFLGMQRFMQASGVTNMVHVPFPGSMPAAMALVTSDVQSMFSSPSTTLPLSQEGKLRVLAVSGPRRDPNAPDAPTLAESGLPGFESNTWFALMAPSKVPADVLAKIRADVAQAMRSPTVLSRIVDLKSIPVGNTSEEFRRVILSDYEIFGRVIANAK
;
A
#
# COMPACT_ATOMS: atom_id res chain seq x y z
N MET A 1 -63.90 -37.73 19.85
CA MET A 1 -63.70 -36.40 19.21
C MET A 1 -62.67 -35.49 19.86
N LYS A 2 -62.52 -35.40 21.18
CA LYS A 2 -61.56 -34.48 21.84
C LYS A 2 -60.06 -34.90 21.66
N ALA A 3 -59.73 -36.20 21.53
CA ALA A 3 -58.37 -36.69 21.36
C ALA A 3 -57.76 -36.46 19.94
N SER A 4 -58.63 -36.41 18.91
CA SER A 4 -58.18 -36.17 17.52
C SER A 4 -57.85 -34.69 17.27
N LEU A 5 -58.55 -33.76 17.92
CA LEU A 5 -58.30 -32.34 17.79
C LEU A 5 -56.96 -31.89 18.41
N LEU A 6 -56.55 -32.53 19.53
CA LEU A 6 -55.29 -32.23 20.22
C LEU A 6 -54.06 -32.69 19.41
N ARG A 7 -54.16 -33.82 18.67
CA ARG A 7 -53.09 -34.29 17.82
C ARG A 7 -52.86 -33.44 16.55
N VAL A 8 -53.93 -32.82 16.01
CA VAL A 8 -53.83 -31.92 14.86
C VAL A 8 -53.18 -30.58 15.26
N LEU A 9 -53.54 -30.04 16.43
CA LEU A 9 -52.93 -28.83 16.97
C LEU A 9 -51.43 -29.00 17.29
N THR A 10 -51.02 -30.16 17.81
CA THR A 10 -49.60 -30.44 18.11
C THR A 10 -48.79 -30.63 16.82
N ALA A 11 -49.34 -31.20 15.77
CA ALA A 11 -48.64 -31.34 14.47
C ALA A 11 -48.50 -29.98 13.76
N LEU A 12 -49.46 -29.04 13.94
CA LEU A 12 -49.36 -27.70 13.34
C LEU A 12 -48.32 -26.81 14.04
N PHE A 13 -48.11 -26.99 15.35
CA PHE A 13 -47.09 -26.24 16.11
C PHE A 13 -45.66 -26.68 15.82
N VAL A 14 -45.43 -27.95 15.48
CA VAL A 14 -44.09 -28.50 15.11
C VAL A 14 -43.70 -28.06 13.68
N ALA A 15 -44.63 -27.81 12.78
CA ALA A 15 -44.37 -27.36 11.41
C ALA A 15 -43.94 -25.89 11.30
N ILE A 16 -44.26 -25.04 12.31
CA ILE A 16 -43.94 -23.59 12.29
C ILE A 16 -42.53 -23.32 12.85
N GLY A 17 -41.91 -24.29 13.53
CA GLY A 17 -40.62 -24.11 14.22
C GLY A 17 -39.34 -24.28 13.38
N LEU A 18 -39.42 -24.59 12.07
CA LEU A 18 -38.25 -24.91 11.24
C LEU A 18 -38.10 -24.02 10.00
N ALA A 19 -38.69 -22.84 9.99
CA ALA A 19 -38.30 -21.83 9.04
C ALA A 19 -36.98 -21.19 9.52
N VAL A 20 -35.86 -21.93 9.37
CA VAL A 20 -34.54 -21.32 9.37
C VAL A 20 -34.54 -20.35 8.20
N PRO A 21 -34.37 -19.02 8.42
CA PRO A 21 -34.21 -18.10 7.31
C PRO A 21 -33.01 -18.60 6.51
N ALA A 22 -33.25 -19.13 5.32
CA ALA A 22 -32.18 -19.30 4.35
C ALA A 22 -31.55 -17.92 4.23
N LEU A 23 -30.32 -17.72 4.73
CA LEU A 23 -29.52 -16.57 4.35
C LEU A 23 -29.48 -16.61 2.81
N ALA A 24 -30.30 -15.77 2.20
CA ALA A 24 -30.23 -15.56 0.76
C ALA A 24 -28.78 -15.15 0.51
N ALA A 25 -28.04 -15.98 -0.21
CA ALA A 25 -26.70 -15.64 -0.65
C ALA A 25 -26.82 -14.28 -1.33
N SER A 26 -26.08 -13.29 -0.84
CA SER A 26 -26.16 -11.94 -1.38
C SER A 26 -25.85 -12.02 -2.87
N ASP A 27 -26.72 -11.41 -3.68
CA ASP A 27 -26.59 -11.37 -5.16
C ASP A 27 -25.44 -10.42 -5.58
N PHE A 28 -24.48 -10.27 -4.69
CA PHE A 28 -23.30 -9.41 -4.85
C PHE A 28 -22.23 -10.10 -5.73
N PRO A 29 -21.63 -9.35 -6.71
CA PRO A 29 -22.10 -8.07 -7.23
C PRO A 29 -23.09 -8.26 -8.39
N ASN A 30 -24.17 -7.49 -8.40
CA ASN A 30 -25.15 -7.46 -9.49
C ASN A 30 -25.14 -6.13 -10.29
N ARG A 31 -24.22 -5.23 -9.98
CA ARG A 31 -23.98 -3.95 -10.66
C ARG A 31 -22.51 -3.57 -10.59
N THR A 32 -22.12 -2.52 -11.32
CA THR A 32 -20.73 -2.04 -11.38
C THR A 32 -20.13 -1.81 -10.00
N VAL A 33 -18.96 -2.42 -9.76
CA VAL A 33 -18.10 -2.16 -8.60
C VAL A 33 -17.06 -1.12 -9.00
N ARG A 34 -16.79 -0.15 -8.12
CA ARG A 34 -15.78 0.89 -8.33
C ARG A 34 -14.62 0.68 -7.37
N ILE A 35 -13.40 0.80 -7.87
CA ILE A 35 -12.19 0.87 -7.03
C ILE A 35 -11.62 2.28 -7.19
N LEU A 36 -11.69 3.07 -6.12
CA LEU A 36 -11.13 4.42 -6.08
C LEU A 36 -9.64 4.35 -5.79
N VAL A 37 -8.85 5.10 -6.57
CA VAL A 37 -7.39 5.15 -6.47
C VAL A 37 -6.98 6.58 -6.15
N GLY A 38 -6.25 6.80 -5.05
CA GLY A 38 -5.86 8.13 -4.54
C GLY A 38 -4.69 8.78 -5.30
N PHE A 39 -4.27 8.20 -6.43
CA PHE A 39 -3.08 8.61 -7.19
C PHE A 39 -3.40 8.72 -8.68
N ALA A 40 -2.52 9.41 -9.42
CA ALA A 40 -2.69 9.63 -10.85
C ALA A 40 -2.72 8.31 -11.65
N PRO A 41 -3.45 8.28 -12.78
CA PRO A 41 -3.42 7.15 -13.70
C PRO A 41 -1.99 6.83 -14.17
N GLY A 42 -1.72 5.53 -14.39
CA GLY A 42 -0.42 5.03 -14.88
C GLY A 42 0.65 4.86 -13.79
N GLY A 43 0.40 5.28 -12.55
CA GLY A 43 1.27 4.95 -11.42
C GLY A 43 1.06 3.53 -10.91
N THR A 44 2.01 3.01 -10.11
CA THR A 44 1.98 1.63 -9.58
C THR A 44 0.65 1.30 -8.90
N THR A 45 0.11 2.20 -8.09
CA THR A 45 -1.18 2.01 -7.40
C THR A 45 -2.33 1.80 -8.39
N ASP A 46 -2.38 2.58 -9.47
CA ASP A 46 -3.41 2.48 -10.52
C ASP A 46 -3.27 1.17 -11.29
N ILE A 47 -2.04 0.81 -11.68
CA ILE A 47 -1.80 -0.40 -12.47
C ILE A 47 -2.14 -1.65 -11.66
N LEU A 48 -1.74 -1.70 -10.38
CA LEU A 48 -2.09 -2.81 -9.49
C LEU A 48 -3.61 -2.91 -9.27
N ALA A 49 -4.30 -1.77 -9.12
CA ALA A 49 -5.77 -1.76 -9.04
C ALA A 49 -6.41 -2.35 -10.31
N ARG A 50 -5.90 -2.01 -11.50
CA ARG A 50 -6.39 -2.54 -12.78
C ARG A 50 -6.14 -4.03 -12.92
N ILE A 51 -4.97 -4.53 -12.49
CA ILE A 51 -4.65 -5.96 -12.52
C ILE A 51 -5.68 -6.75 -11.71
N VAL A 52 -6.00 -6.31 -10.50
CA VAL A 52 -7.01 -6.97 -9.65
C VAL A 52 -8.42 -6.79 -10.25
N ALA A 53 -8.76 -5.60 -10.74
CA ALA A 53 -10.06 -5.31 -11.35
C ALA A 53 -10.35 -6.18 -12.57
N ASP A 54 -9.36 -6.43 -13.43
CA ASP A 54 -9.49 -7.28 -14.61
C ASP A 54 -9.86 -8.73 -14.24
N GLU A 55 -9.19 -9.29 -13.22
CA GLU A 55 -9.47 -10.63 -12.72
C GLU A 55 -10.86 -10.72 -12.06
N LEU A 56 -11.20 -9.73 -11.22
CA LEU A 56 -12.52 -9.67 -10.58
C LEU A 56 -13.64 -9.47 -11.59
N ARG A 57 -13.44 -8.68 -12.64
CA ARG A 57 -14.42 -8.49 -13.73
C ARG A 57 -14.75 -9.81 -14.41
N SER A 58 -13.74 -10.61 -14.72
CA SER A 58 -13.91 -11.93 -15.33
C SER A 58 -14.64 -12.88 -14.38
N LYS A 59 -14.27 -12.87 -13.10
CA LYS A 59 -14.87 -13.75 -12.08
C LYS A 59 -16.32 -13.41 -11.77
N TRP A 60 -16.64 -12.12 -11.65
CA TRP A 60 -17.97 -11.64 -11.26
C TRP A 60 -18.93 -11.49 -12.44
N ASN A 61 -18.44 -11.60 -13.67
CA ASN A 61 -19.21 -11.27 -14.88
C ASN A 61 -19.92 -9.91 -14.76
N THR A 62 -19.27 -8.97 -14.10
CA THR A 62 -19.81 -7.64 -13.76
C THR A 62 -18.72 -6.61 -13.96
N ALA A 63 -19.06 -5.39 -14.36
CA ALA A 63 -18.08 -4.32 -14.57
C ALA A 63 -17.39 -3.97 -13.24
N VAL A 64 -16.03 -3.95 -13.26
CA VAL A 64 -15.18 -3.41 -12.20
C VAL A 64 -14.38 -2.26 -12.82
N VAL A 65 -14.62 -1.04 -12.35
CA VAL A 65 -14.03 0.17 -12.92
C VAL A 65 -13.08 0.85 -11.95
N ILE A 66 -11.98 1.38 -12.47
CA ILE A 66 -11.02 2.15 -11.70
C ILE A 66 -11.37 3.64 -11.85
N GLU A 67 -11.44 4.32 -10.72
CA GLU A 67 -11.70 5.75 -10.64
C GLU A 67 -10.54 6.44 -9.92
N ASN A 68 -9.70 7.15 -10.68
CA ASN A 68 -8.59 7.90 -10.10
C ASN A 68 -9.10 9.22 -9.52
N ARG A 69 -8.86 9.43 -8.22
CA ARG A 69 -9.13 10.68 -7.48
C ARG A 69 -7.87 11.13 -6.75
N PRO A 70 -6.88 11.65 -7.49
CA PRO A 70 -5.62 12.05 -6.91
C PRO A 70 -5.78 13.27 -6.01
N GLY A 71 -4.88 13.43 -5.05
CA GLY A 71 -4.78 14.61 -4.21
C GLY A 71 -4.51 14.32 -2.74
N ALA A 72 -3.71 15.18 -2.12
CA ALA A 72 -3.39 15.19 -0.70
C ALA A 72 -2.95 13.81 -0.16
N ASP A 73 -2.01 13.14 -0.84
CA ASP A 73 -1.51 11.81 -0.46
C ASP A 73 -2.60 10.72 -0.38
N GLY A 74 -3.62 10.81 -1.26
CA GLY A 74 -4.73 9.85 -1.30
C GLY A 74 -5.92 10.18 -0.40
N ILE A 75 -5.88 11.29 0.37
CA ILE A 75 -6.98 11.69 1.26
C ILE A 75 -8.27 11.92 0.46
N VAL A 76 -8.20 12.47 -0.75
CA VAL A 76 -9.37 12.74 -1.60
C VAL A 76 -10.12 11.43 -1.90
N ALA A 77 -9.43 10.38 -2.34
CA ALA A 77 -10.04 9.08 -2.61
C ALA A 77 -10.55 8.41 -1.34
N SER A 78 -9.74 8.41 -0.27
CA SER A 78 -10.11 7.83 1.03
C SER A 78 -11.37 8.49 1.60
N THR A 79 -11.48 9.82 1.53
CA THR A 79 -12.68 10.56 1.95
C THR A 79 -13.91 10.19 1.10
N ALA A 80 -13.72 10.02 -0.21
CA ALA A 80 -14.80 9.64 -1.09
C ALA A 80 -15.31 8.22 -0.80
N VAL A 81 -14.42 7.27 -0.45
CA VAL A 81 -14.79 5.92 -0.05
C VAL A 81 -15.45 5.92 1.34
N HIS A 82 -14.91 6.68 2.30
CA HIS A 82 -15.52 6.84 3.63
C HIS A 82 -16.97 7.32 3.56
N ASN A 83 -17.27 8.26 2.66
CA ASN A 83 -18.59 8.84 2.47
C ASN A 83 -19.49 8.02 1.53
N ALA A 84 -18.99 6.96 0.89
CA ALA A 84 -19.78 6.11 0.02
C ALA A 84 -20.70 5.16 0.82
N PRO A 85 -21.79 4.67 0.22
CA PRO A 85 -22.57 3.59 0.82
C PRO A 85 -21.69 2.38 1.13
N ALA A 86 -21.82 1.85 2.36
CA ALA A 86 -21.07 0.67 2.79
C ALA A 86 -21.76 -0.62 2.33
N ASP A 87 -21.90 -0.81 1.03
CA ASP A 87 -22.59 -1.93 0.38
C ASP A 87 -21.67 -2.84 -0.44
N GLY A 88 -20.35 -2.58 -0.37
CA GLY A 88 -19.32 -3.34 -1.10
C GLY A 88 -19.07 -2.87 -2.53
N TYR A 89 -19.85 -1.95 -3.09
CA TYR A 89 -19.72 -1.49 -4.48
C TYR A 89 -18.73 -0.34 -4.67
N THR A 90 -18.14 0.17 -3.57
CA THR A 90 -17.07 1.16 -3.63
C THR A 90 -15.92 0.69 -2.73
N LEU A 91 -14.78 0.40 -3.34
CA LEU A 91 -13.56 -0.05 -2.68
C LEU A 91 -12.47 1.01 -2.80
N LEU A 92 -11.44 0.92 -1.97
CA LEU A 92 -10.28 1.80 -1.97
C LEU A 92 -9.02 1.02 -2.32
N MET A 93 -8.24 1.50 -3.27
CA MET A 93 -6.85 1.10 -3.44
C MET A 93 -5.95 2.17 -2.85
N SER A 94 -5.25 1.83 -1.77
CA SER A 94 -4.45 2.75 -0.97
C SER A 94 -3.01 2.28 -0.78
N THR A 95 -2.21 3.11 -0.09
CA THR A 95 -0.80 2.84 0.27
C THR A 95 -0.57 3.16 1.73
N ASN A 96 0.68 3.03 2.22
CA ASN A 96 1.10 3.47 3.55
C ASN A 96 0.68 4.92 3.87
N ALA A 97 0.42 5.75 2.86
CA ALA A 97 -0.07 7.12 3.06
C ALA A 97 -1.33 7.16 3.94
N LEU A 98 -2.18 6.13 3.90
CA LEU A 98 -3.36 6.02 4.75
C LEU A 98 -3.03 6.07 6.25
N VAL A 99 -1.90 5.50 6.66
CA VAL A 99 -1.46 5.42 8.07
C VAL A 99 -0.34 6.40 8.41
N ILE A 100 0.25 7.06 7.41
CA ILE A 100 1.23 8.13 7.58
C ILE A 100 0.54 9.48 7.81
N THR A 101 -0.42 9.81 6.95
CA THR A 101 -1.05 11.14 6.92
C THR A 101 -1.75 11.57 8.21
N PRO A 102 -2.33 10.66 9.04
CA PRO A 102 -2.94 11.04 10.32
C PRO A 102 -1.96 11.67 11.31
N HIS A 103 -0.66 11.35 11.21
CA HIS A 103 0.38 11.93 12.07
C HIS A 103 0.88 13.30 11.59
N LEU A 104 0.50 13.70 10.38
CA LEU A 104 0.91 14.96 9.75
C LEU A 104 -0.19 16.01 9.76
N LYS A 105 -1.46 15.61 9.69
CA LYS A 105 -2.61 16.50 9.56
C LYS A 105 -3.92 15.86 10.02
N ALA A 106 -4.90 16.65 10.39
CA ALA A 106 -6.24 16.18 10.70
C ALA A 106 -6.91 15.63 9.44
N LEU A 107 -7.62 14.49 9.58
CA LEU A 107 -8.34 13.81 8.51
C LEU A 107 -9.84 13.82 8.78
N PRO A 108 -10.69 13.81 7.73
CA PRO A 108 -12.14 13.72 7.87
C PRO A 108 -12.63 12.28 8.15
N TYR A 109 -11.72 11.33 8.33
CA TYR A 109 -11.98 9.91 8.63
C TYR A 109 -10.92 9.37 9.58
N LYS A 110 -11.21 8.22 10.20
CA LYS A 110 -10.29 7.49 11.07
C LYS A 110 -9.75 6.27 10.35
N PRO A 111 -8.48 6.25 9.91
CA PRO A 111 -7.94 5.19 9.06
C PRO A 111 -8.06 3.78 9.64
N LEU A 112 -7.94 3.64 10.97
CA LEU A 112 -7.98 2.35 11.64
C LEU A 112 -9.40 1.84 11.93
N GLU A 113 -10.42 2.72 11.90
CA GLU A 113 -11.80 2.41 12.26
C GLU A 113 -12.74 2.39 11.05
N ASP A 114 -12.51 3.28 10.07
CA ASP A 114 -13.45 3.54 8.97
C ASP A 114 -13.19 2.67 7.73
N PHE A 115 -12.09 1.90 7.73
CA PHE A 115 -11.75 1.00 6.62
C PHE A 115 -11.49 -0.43 7.10
N GLU A 116 -12.05 -1.38 6.35
CA GLU A 116 -11.78 -2.81 6.50
C GLU A 116 -10.66 -3.25 5.55
N PRO A 117 -9.57 -3.82 6.06
CA PRO A 117 -8.52 -4.39 5.22
C PRO A 117 -9.04 -5.60 4.44
N ILE A 118 -8.71 -5.67 3.15
CA ILE A 118 -8.95 -6.85 2.33
C ILE A 118 -7.64 -7.61 2.15
N THR A 119 -6.66 -7.01 1.47
CA THR A 119 -5.33 -7.60 1.26
C THR A 119 -4.32 -6.55 0.78
N ILE A 120 -3.05 -6.78 1.03
CA ILE A 120 -1.96 -6.14 0.31
C ILE A 120 -1.84 -6.84 -1.05
N VAL A 121 -2.02 -6.11 -2.13
CA VAL A 121 -1.91 -6.62 -3.50
C VAL A 121 -0.44 -6.78 -3.89
N GLY A 122 0.37 -5.78 -3.60
CA GLY A 122 1.80 -5.78 -3.87
C GLY A 122 2.56 -4.87 -2.92
N GLN A 123 3.87 -5.06 -2.86
CA GLN A 123 4.77 -4.19 -2.12
C GLN A 123 6.07 -3.98 -2.87
N GLU A 124 6.75 -2.87 -2.58
CA GLU A 124 8.04 -2.52 -3.14
C GLU A 124 8.97 -2.08 -2.03
N TYR A 125 10.11 -2.75 -1.84
CA TYR A 125 11.16 -2.26 -0.96
C TYR A 125 11.90 -1.12 -1.65
N HIS A 126 12.24 -0.09 -0.89
CA HIS A 126 12.85 1.10 -1.45
C HIS A 126 14.34 0.87 -1.75
N HIS A 127 14.82 1.51 -2.79
CA HIS A 127 16.23 1.67 -3.07
C HIS A 127 16.73 2.98 -2.47
N LEU A 128 17.89 2.96 -1.81
CA LEU A 128 18.68 4.14 -1.51
C LEU A 128 19.48 4.49 -2.76
N LEU A 129 19.13 5.61 -3.37
CA LEU A 129 19.71 6.09 -4.63
C LEU A 129 20.53 7.35 -4.39
N VAL A 130 21.59 7.48 -5.18
CA VAL A 130 22.40 8.71 -5.23
C VAL A 130 22.66 9.12 -6.69
N THR A 131 22.94 10.41 -6.90
CA THR A 131 23.45 10.87 -8.18
C THR A 131 24.83 10.24 -8.45
N PRO A 132 25.13 9.79 -9.69
CA PRO A 132 26.46 9.22 -10.02
C PRO A 132 27.63 10.17 -9.76
N LYS A 133 27.36 11.48 -9.70
CA LYS A 133 28.37 12.51 -9.41
C LYS A 133 28.81 12.55 -7.95
N LEU A 134 28.03 11.95 -7.04
CA LEU A 134 28.40 11.89 -5.63
C LEU A 134 29.58 10.90 -5.45
N PRO A 135 30.68 11.30 -4.79
CA PRO A 135 31.90 10.48 -4.67
C PRO A 135 31.75 9.44 -3.54
N VAL A 136 30.76 8.55 -3.64
CA VAL A 136 30.47 7.48 -2.69
C VAL A 136 30.29 6.17 -3.43
N ALA A 137 30.81 5.07 -2.91
CA ALA A 137 30.63 3.73 -3.47
C ALA A 137 29.76 2.84 -2.59
N THR A 138 29.74 3.10 -1.30
CA THR A 138 29.05 2.28 -0.30
C THR A 138 28.10 3.11 0.56
N VAL A 139 27.21 2.43 1.29
CA VAL A 139 26.34 3.07 2.30
C VAL A 139 27.18 3.75 3.38
N LYS A 140 28.32 3.13 3.76
CA LYS A 140 29.23 3.72 4.74
C LYS A 140 29.80 5.05 4.24
N ASP A 141 30.30 5.10 3.01
CA ASP A 141 30.84 6.33 2.42
C ASP A 141 29.76 7.43 2.39
N PHE A 142 28.51 7.05 2.05
CA PHE A 142 27.40 7.98 2.04
C PHE A 142 27.10 8.54 3.44
N ILE A 143 27.09 7.69 4.47
CA ILE A 143 26.87 8.10 5.86
C ILE A 143 27.99 9.05 6.32
N ASP A 144 29.25 8.69 6.05
CA ASP A 144 30.41 9.49 6.45
C ASP A 144 30.41 10.85 5.75
N LEU A 145 30.12 10.88 4.45
CA LEU A 145 29.99 12.12 3.68
C LEU A 145 28.83 12.99 4.20
N ALA A 146 27.64 12.39 4.46
CA ALA A 146 26.50 13.13 4.97
C ALA A 146 26.79 13.78 6.33
N LYS A 147 27.49 13.05 7.23
CA LYS A 147 27.88 13.57 8.55
C LYS A 147 28.92 14.69 8.47
N SER A 148 29.85 14.63 7.50
CA SER A 148 30.95 15.59 7.37
C SER A 148 30.63 16.82 6.50
N THR A 149 29.53 16.77 5.71
CA THR A 149 29.16 17.88 4.82
C THR A 149 28.56 19.03 5.62
N PRO A 150 29.17 20.24 5.63
CA PRO A 150 28.57 21.40 6.24
C PRO A 150 27.22 21.76 5.56
N GLY A 151 26.18 21.95 6.35
CA GLY A 151 24.82 22.19 5.84
C GLY A 151 24.06 20.95 5.37
N GLY A 152 24.74 19.78 5.40
CA GLY A 152 24.13 18.47 5.07
C GLY A 152 23.98 18.19 3.57
N LEU A 153 23.78 16.91 3.24
CA LEU A 153 23.37 16.50 1.89
C LEU A 153 21.86 16.73 1.72
N THR A 154 21.42 16.97 0.48
CA THR A 154 19.99 17.05 0.18
C THR A 154 19.42 15.71 -0.25
N PHE A 155 18.15 15.48 0.05
CA PHE A 155 17.41 14.35 -0.47
C PHE A 155 16.02 14.74 -0.98
N SER A 156 15.58 14.11 -2.05
CA SER A 156 14.24 14.34 -2.63
C SER A 156 13.24 13.27 -2.19
N SER A 157 11.97 13.62 -2.20
CA SER A 157 10.85 12.68 -2.06
C SER A 157 9.58 13.23 -2.72
N ALA A 158 8.55 12.39 -2.81
CA ALA A 158 7.21 12.78 -3.26
C ALA A 158 6.40 13.56 -2.20
N GLY A 159 7.07 14.04 -1.14
CA GLY A 159 6.46 14.77 -0.05
C GLY A 159 6.46 14.04 1.30
N PRO A 160 6.16 14.76 2.40
CA PRO A 160 6.26 14.22 3.78
C PRO A 160 5.29 13.07 4.08
N GLY A 161 4.19 12.93 3.31
CA GLY A 161 3.24 11.84 3.45
C GLY A 161 3.63 10.57 2.70
N SER A 162 4.78 10.54 2.03
CA SER A 162 5.23 9.38 1.27
C SER A 162 6.06 8.41 2.12
N ALA A 163 5.89 7.10 1.88
CA ALA A 163 6.69 6.07 2.55
C ALA A 163 8.20 6.20 2.27
N PRO A 164 8.66 6.54 1.06
CA PRO A 164 10.08 6.82 0.81
C PRO A 164 10.65 7.98 1.65
N PHE A 165 9.89 9.05 1.90
CA PHE A 165 10.32 10.11 2.80
C PHE A 165 10.57 9.57 4.22
N LEU A 166 9.62 8.80 4.77
CA LEU A 166 9.78 8.20 6.08
C LEU A 166 10.88 7.15 6.11
N GLY A 167 11.10 6.44 4.99
CA GLY A 167 12.25 5.55 4.82
C GLY A 167 13.58 6.29 5.00
N MET A 168 13.72 7.47 4.39
CA MET A 168 14.91 8.31 4.57
C MET A 168 15.02 8.83 6.01
N GLN A 169 13.95 9.27 6.63
CA GLN A 169 13.95 9.70 8.04
C GLN A 169 14.41 8.57 8.98
N ARG A 170 13.90 7.35 8.78
CA ARG A 170 14.34 6.16 9.53
C ARG A 170 15.80 5.83 9.28
N PHE A 171 16.26 5.96 8.03
CA PHE A 171 17.68 5.77 7.69
C PHE A 171 18.57 6.78 8.42
N MET A 172 18.18 8.05 8.43
CA MET A 172 18.90 9.09 9.18
C MET A 172 18.98 8.75 10.68
N GLN A 173 17.87 8.37 11.30
CA GLN A 173 17.83 7.97 12.71
C GLN A 173 18.72 6.74 12.97
N ALA A 174 18.62 5.69 12.14
CA ALA A 174 19.37 4.45 12.32
C ALA A 174 20.88 4.62 12.10
N SER A 175 21.28 5.50 11.17
CA SER A 175 22.70 5.77 10.84
C SER A 175 23.33 6.88 11.69
N GLY A 176 22.54 7.62 12.48
CA GLY A 176 22.99 8.79 13.24
C GLY A 176 23.38 9.98 12.34
N VAL A 177 22.81 10.08 11.15
CA VAL A 177 22.89 11.27 10.29
C VAL A 177 21.74 12.20 10.67
N THR A 178 22.04 13.45 11.02
CA THR A 178 21.05 14.40 11.57
C THR A 178 20.86 15.66 10.72
N ASN A 179 21.71 15.87 9.71
CA ASN A 179 21.86 17.14 9.00
C ASN A 179 21.44 17.08 7.52
N MET A 180 20.73 16.05 7.05
CA MET A 180 20.26 16.02 5.67
C MET A 180 19.05 16.94 5.47
N VAL A 181 18.98 17.61 4.32
CA VAL A 181 17.96 18.60 3.98
C VAL A 181 16.95 17.99 3.00
N HIS A 182 15.68 17.99 3.36
CA HIS A 182 14.60 17.48 2.51
C HIS A 182 14.17 18.50 1.45
N VAL A 183 14.07 18.07 0.20
CA VAL A 183 13.52 18.82 -0.93
C VAL A 183 12.30 18.07 -1.47
N PRO A 184 11.07 18.54 -1.17
CA PRO A 184 9.84 17.88 -1.62
C PRO A 184 9.52 18.20 -3.08
N PHE A 185 8.97 17.18 -3.80
CA PHE A 185 8.49 17.31 -5.17
C PHE A 185 7.03 16.82 -5.29
N PRO A 186 6.29 17.24 -6.34
CA PRO A 186 4.91 16.80 -6.54
C PRO A 186 4.82 15.39 -7.18
N GLY A 187 5.54 14.42 -6.61
CA GLY A 187 5.54 13.03 -7.06
C GLY A 187 6.93 12.41 -7.16
N SER A 188 6.97 11.07 -7.27
CA SER A 188 8.22 10.30 -7.26
C SER A 188 9.07 10.54 -8.51
N MET A 189 8.46 10.67 -9.71
CA MET A 189 9.21 10.90 -10.94
C MET A 189 9.88 12.29 -10.98
N PRO A 190 9.22 13.42 -10.67
CA PRO A 190 9.89 14.73 -10.52
C PRO A 190 11.03 14.69 -9.51
N ALA A 191 10.86 13.99 -8.37
CA ALA A 191 11.91 13.83 -7.37
C ALA A 191 13.12 13.04 -7.91
N ALA A 192 12.88 11.97 -8.69
CA ALA A 192 13.93 11.18 -9.33
C ALA A 192 14.67 11.99 -10.40
N MET A 193 13.97 12.81 -11.18
CA MET A 193 14.59 13.67 -12.18
C MET A 193 15.51 14.72 -11.57
N ALA A 194 15.14 15.30 -10.42
CA ALA A 194 16.02 16.20 -9.67
C ALA A 194 17.31 15.50 -9.20
N LEU A 195 17.25 14.19 -8.90
CA LEU A 195 18.42 13.39 -8.58
C LEU A 195 19.27 13.12 -9.84
N VAL A 196 18.66 12.87 -11.00
CA VAL A 196 19.35 12.69 -12.30
C VAL A 196 20.11 13.96 -12.68
N THR A 197 19.52 15.14 -12.51
CA THR A 197 20.16 16.44 -12.81
C THR A 197 21.19 16.83 -11.75
N SER A 198 21.19 16.16 -10.60
CA SER A 198 22.05 16.42 -9.42
C SER A 198 21.66 17.70 -8.66
N ASP A 199 20.42 18.15 -8.80
CA ASP A 199 19.86 19.23 -7.96
C ASP A 199 19.72 18.78 -6.50
N VAL A 200 19.60 17.46 -6.30
CA VAL A 200 19.68 16.79 -4.99
C VAL A 200 20.69 15.64 -5.06
N GLN A 201 21.19 15.18 -3.90
CA GLN A 201 22.24 14.16 -3.85
C GLN A 201 21.73 12.74 -3.66
N SER A 202 20.56 12.57 -3.03
CA SER A 202 20.03 11.24 -2.68
C SER A 202 18.52 11.19 -2.69
N MET A 203 17.98 9.97 -2.73
CA MET A 203 16.57 9.68 -2.44
C MET A 203 16.36 8.22 -2.02
N PHE A 204 15.31 7.97 -1.26
CA PHE A 204 14.66 6.67 -1.25
C PHE A 204 13.57 6.64 -2.33
N SER A 205 13.45 5.53 -3.06
CA SER A 205 12.39 5.39 -4.07
C SER A 205 12.02 3.94 -4.29
N SER A 206 10.79 3.73 -4.74
CA SER A 206 10.33 2.44 -5.25
C SER A 206 11.03 2.08 -6.56
N PRO A 207 11.43 0.81 -6.76
CA PRO A 207 12.06 0.33 -8.00
C PRO A 207 11.25 0.63 -9.24
N SER A 208 9.92 0.49 -9.20
CA SER A 208 9.03 0.80 -10.33
C SER A 208 9.23 2.21 -10.92
N THR A 209 9.66 3.17 -10.09
CA THR A 209 9.93 4.55 -10.53
C THR A 209 11.34 4.73 -11.06
N THR A 210 12.35 4.14 -10.42
CA THR A 210 13.75 4.53 -10.63
C THR A 210 14.63 3.46 -11.27
N LEU A 211 14.16 2.23 -11.36
CA LEU A 211 14.94 1.13 -11.93
C LEU A 211 15.38 1.38 -13.39
N PRO A 212 14.53 1.89 -14.31
CA PRO A 212 14.95 2.23 -15.65
C PRO A 212 16.11 3.25 -15.65
N LEU A 213 16.01 4.28 -14.81
CA LEU A 213 17.05 5.32 -14.70
C LEU A 213 18.38 4.76 -14.15
N SER A 214 18.29 3.79 -13.25
CA SER A 214 19.47 3.12 -12.67
C SER A 214 20.11 2.19 -13.70
N GLN A 215 19.32 1.45 -14.49
CA GLN A 215 19.82 0.58 -15.55
C GLN A 215 20.49 1.36 -16.69
N GLU A 216 20.04 2.59 -16.93
CA GLU A 216 20.69 3.52 -17.87
C GLU A 216 21.93 4.22 -17.27
N GLY A 217 22.29 3.92 -16.03
CA GLY A 217 23.44 4.54 -15.35
C GLY A 217 23.22 6.00 -14.92
N LYS A 218 21.99 6.52 -15.05
CA LYS A 218 21.62 7.89 -14.64
C LYS A 218 21.51 8.05 -13.14
N LEU A 219 21.26 6.96 -12.42
CA LEU A 219 21.22 6.88 -10.96
C LEU A 219 22.05 5.69 -10.49
N ARG A 220 22.59 5.79 -9.27
CA ARG A 220 23.28 4.66 -8.61
C ARG A 220 22.47 4.16 -7.44
N VAL A 221 22.17 2.86 -7.42
CA VAL A 221 21.60 2.18 -6.25
C VAL A 221 22.73 1.86 -5.29
N LEU A 222 22.75 2.45 -4.10
CA LEU A 222 23.73 2.14 -3.05
C LEU A 222 23.31 0.93 -2.22
N ALA A 223 22.02 0.78 -1.95
CA ALA A 223 21.48 -0.33 -1.19
C ALA A 223 19.98 -0.48 -1.43
N VAL A 224 19.46 -1.64 -1.05
CA VAL A 224 18.02 -1.93 -1.02
C VAL A 224 17.53 -2.05 0.43
N SER A 225 16.30 -1.63 0.70
CA SER A 225 15.75 -1.61 2.05
C SER A 225 14.93 -2.86 2.40
N GLY A 226 15.03 -3.89 1.60
CA GLY A 226 14.36 -5.17 1.84
C GLY A 226 15.19 -6.13 2.69
N PRO A 227 14.56 -7.23 3.18
CA PRO A 227 15.26 -8.27 3.94
C PRO A 227 16.21 -9.11 3.07
N ARG A 228 16.11 -8.98 1.76
CA ARG A 228 16.96 -9.63 0.75
C ARG A 228 17.32 -8.64 -0.34
N ARG A 229 18.39 -8.90 -1.08
CA ARG A 229 18.75 -8.13 -2.27
C ARG A 229 17.65 -8.19 -3.31
N ASP A 230 17.50 -7.09 -4.07
CA ASP A 230 16.55 -7.02 -5.17
C ASP A 230 17.13 -7.76 -6.39
N PRO A 231 16.43 -8.75 -6.97
CA PRO A 231 16.88 -9.40 -8.22
C PRO A 231 17.10 -8.43 -9.39
N ASN A 232 16.44 -7.26 -9.36
CA ASN A 232 16.60 -6.23 -10.39
C ASN A 232 17.81 -5.30 -10.13
N ALA A 233 18.45 -5.38 -8.94
CA ALA A 233 19.66 -4.67 -8.56
C ALA A 233 20.56 -5.59 -7.72
N PRO A 234 21.05 -6.73 -8.29
CA PRO A 234 21.72 -7.80 -7.54
C PRO A 234 23.05 -7.36 -6.91
N ASP A 235 23.72 -6.38 -7.48
CA ASP A 235 24.97 -5.85 -6.97
C ASP A 235 24.79 -4.94 -5.75
N ALA A 236 23.57 -4.40 -5.54
CA ALA A 236 23.27 -3.54 -4.40
C ALA A 236 23.04 -4.40 -3.14
N PRO A 237 23.81 -4.18 -2.05
CA PRO A 237 23.59 -4.87 -0.79
C PRO A 237 22.28 -4.41 -0.15
N THR A 238 21.77 -5.18 0.82
CA THR A 238 20.71 -4.66 1.70
C THR A 238 21.31 -3.63 2.68
N LEU A 239 20.45 -2.77 3.22
CA LEU A 239 20.85 -1.87 4.30
C LEU A 239 21.26 -2.65 5.56
N ALA A 240 20.66 -3.81 5.79
CA ALA A 240 21.07 -4.71 6.87
C ALA A 240 22.50 -5.23 6.67
N GLU A 241 22.87 -5.69 5.46
CA GLU A 241 24.24 -6.08 5.09
C GLU A 241 25.21 -4.89 5.18
N SER A 242 24.72 -3.67 5.05
CA SER A 242 25.51 -2.43 5.05
C SER A 242 25.67 -1.81 6.46
N GLY A 243 25.34 -2.54 7.52
CA GLY A 243 25.56 -2.12 8.91
C GLY A 243 24.33 -1.51 9.60
N LEU A 244 23.13 -1.66 9.02
CA LEU A 244 21.86 -1.26 9.64
C LEU A 244 20.95 -2.48 9.86
N PRO A 245 21.26 -3.37 10.81
CA PRO A 245 20.54 -4.62 10.99
C PRO A 245 19.06 -4.40 11.29
N GLY A 246 18.21 -5.19 10.65
CA GLY A 246 16.75 -5.09 10.80
C GLY A 246 16.12 -3.87 10.14
N PHE A 247 16.87 -3.11 9.35
CA PHE A 247 16.31 -1.99 8.61
C PHE A 247 15.49 -2.49 7.42
N GLU A 248 14.20 -2.13 7.42
CA GLU A 248 13.29 -2.36 6.29
C GLU A 248 12.47 -1.10 6.01
N SER A 249 12.22 -0.81 4.75
CA SER A 249 11.34 0.27 4.31
C SER A 249 10.68 -0.08 3.00
N ASN A 250 9.37 -0.04 2.95
CA ASN A 250 8.60 -0.40 1.77
C ASN A 250 7.39 0.53 1.54
N THR A 251 6.87 0.48 0.34
CA THR A 251 5.50 0.91 0.03
C THR A 251 4.66 -0.34 -0.20
N TRP A 252 3.56 -0.48 0.52
CA TRP A 252 2.53 -1.45 0.19
C TRP A 252 1.38 -0.79 -0.57
N PHE A 253 0.75 -1.58 -1.43
CA PHE A 253 -0.42 -1.21 -2.24
C PHE A 253 -1.53 -2.18 -1.89
N ALA A 254 -2.63 -1.68 -1.35
CA ALA A 254 -3.60 -2.54 -0.70
C ALA A 254 -5.05 -2.18 -1.05
N LEU A 255 -5.87 -3.21 -1.16
CA LEU A 255 -7.31 -3.09 -1.34
C LEU A 255 -8.01 -3.08 0.02
N MET A 256 -8.95 -2.16 0.18
CA MET A 256 -9.74 -1.95 1.39
C MET A 256 -11.22 -1.69 1.05
N ALA A 257 -12.09 -1.89 2.02
CA ALA A 257 -13.51 -1.56 1.93
C ALA A 257 -13.90 -0.57 3.04
N PRO A 258 -15.05 0.12 2.96
CA PRO A 258 -15.65 0.80 4.11
C PRO A 258 -15.91 -0.18 5.26
N SER A 259 -15.75 0.26 6.52
CA SER A 259 -15.85 -0.62 7.71
C SER A 259 -17.24 -1.22 7.95
N LYS A 260 -18.31 -0.63 7.39
CA LYS A 260 -19.70 -1.04 7.65
C LYS A 260 -20.30 -1.90 6.52
N VAL A 261 -19.50 -2.46 5.64
CA VAL A 261 -19.96 -3.39 4.60
C VAL A 261 -20.53 -4.64 5.26
N PRO A 262 -21.71 -5.15 4.83
CA PRO A 262 -22.29 -6.39 5.35
C PRO A 262 -21.29 -7.54 5.36
N ALA A 263 -21.33 -8.35 6.41
CA ALA A 263 -20.31 -9.37 6.65
C ALA A 263 -20.23 -10.43 5.54
N ASP A 264 -21.36 -10.81 4.96
CA ASP A 264 -21.46 -11.76 3.86
C ASP A 264 -20.86 -11.20 2.56
N VAL A 265 -21.15 -9.93 2.24
CA VAL A 265 -20.55 -9.21 1.11
C VAL A 265 -19.05 -9.07 1.27
N LEU A 266 -18.60 -8.66 2.46
CA LEU A 266 -17.18 -8.51 2.76
C LEU A 266 -16.43 -9.85 2.68
N ALA A 267 -17.03 -10.92 3.22
CA ALA A 267 -16.46 -12.27 3.14
C ALA A 267 -16.31 -12.72 1.68
N LYS A 268 -17.32 -12.47 0.83
CA LYS A 268 -17.25 -12.76 -0.60
C LYS A 268 -16.15 -11.94 -1.30
N ILE A 269 -16.06 -10.63 -1.06
CA ILE A 269 -15.00 -9.80 -1.63
C ILE A 269 -13.63 -10.35 -1.25
N ARG A 270 -13.40 -10.66 0.04
CA ARG A 270 -12.14 -11.21 0.54
C ARG A 270 -11.79 -12.54 -0.13
N ALA A 271 -12.74 -13.45 -0.24
CA ALA A 271 -12.53 -14.75 -0.87
C ALA A 271 -12.18 -14.62 -2.35
N ASP A 272 -12.91 -13.77 -3.08
CA ASP A 272 -12.71 -13.58 -4.51
C ASP A 272 -11.40 -12.86 -4.83
N VAL A 273 -11.03 -11.85 -4.03
CA VAL A 273 -9.73 -11.18 -4.13
C VAL A 273 -8.58 -12.13 -3.77
N ALA A 274 -8.72 -12.92 -2.71
CA ALA A 274 -7.71 -13.93 -2.36
C ALA A 274 -7.50 -14.98 -3.47
N GLN A 275 -8.56 -15.35 -4.19
CA GLN A 275 -8.44 -16.22 -5.36
C GLN A 275 -7.76 -15.48 -6.53
N ALA A 276 -8.12 -14.21 -6.81
CA ALA A 276 -7.47 -13.39 -7.81
C ALA A 276 -5.96 -13.27 -7.58
N MET A 277 -5.55 -13.07 -6.33
CA MET A 277 -4.13 -12.98 -5.94
C MET A 277 -3.34 -14.29 -6.09
N ARG A 278 -4.01 -15.42 -6.37
CA ARG A 278 -3.37 -16.72 -6.70
C ARG A 278 -3.32 -16.99 -8.19
N SER A 279 -3.96 -16.16 -9.01
CA SER A 279 -3.96 -16.31 -10.47
C SER A 279 -2.54 -16.12 -11.01
N PRO A 280 -1.99 -17.09 -11.82
CA PRO A 280 -0.68 -16.91 -12.44
C PRO A 280 -0.56 -15.62 -13.26
N THR A 281 -1.64 -15.23 -13.93
CA THR A 281 -1.70 -13.99 -14.71
C THR A 281 -1.54 -12.75 -13.82
N VAL A 282 -2.22 -12.71 -12.67
CA VAL A 282 -2.10 -11.61 -11.71
C VAL A 282 -0.68 -11.55 -11.15
N LEU A 283 -0.14 -12.70 -10.71
CA LEU A 283 1.21 -12.78 -10.16
C LEU A 283 2.27 -12.31 -11.16
N SER A 284 2.22 -12.79 -12.40
CA SER A 284 3.16 -12.37 -13.45
C SER A 284 3.10 -10.87 -13.70
N ARG A 285 1.90 -10.29 -13.86
CA ARG A 285 1.73 -8.85 -14.11
C ARG A 285 2.25 -7.98 -12.96
N ILE A 286 2.11 -8.44 -11.71
CA ILE A 286 2.65 -7.73 -10.53
C ILE A 286 4.19 -7.77 -10.55
N VAL A 287 4.79 -8.92 -10.86
CA VAL A 287 6.26 -9.07 -10.96
C VAL A 287 6.82 -8.23 -12.10
N ASP A 288 6.12 -8.14 -13.24
CA ASP A 288 6.53 -7.30 -14.38
C ASP A 288 6.62 -5.81 -14.01
N LEU A 289 5.79 -5.36 -13.05
CA LEU A 289 5.88 -4.02 -12.46
C LEU A 289 7.03 -3.84 -11.48
N LYS A 290 7.86 -4.86 -11.24
CA LYS A 290 8.91 -4.86 -10.21
C LYS A 290 8.36 -4.76 -8.78
N SER A 291 7.09 -5.07 -8.60
CA SER A 291 6.44 -5.20 -7.30
C SER A 291 6.44 -6.67 -6.86
N ILE A 292 6.48 -6.89 -5.56
CA ILE A 292 6.40 -8.22 -4.95
C ILE A 292 4.93 -8.53 -4.67
N PRO A 293 4.34 -9.59 -5.26
CA PRO A 293 2.98 -10.00 -4.93
C PRO A 293 2.88 -10.43 -3.46
N VAL A 294 1.80 -10.04 -2.77
CA VAL A 294 1.61 -10.39 -1.36
C VAL A 294 0.38 -11.29 -1.18
N GLY A 295 -0.83 -10.79 -1.31
CA GLY A 295 -2.06 -11.59 -1.20
C GLY A 295 -2.29 -12.15 0.21
N ASN A 296 -1.90 -11.40 1.25
CA ASN A 296 -2.08 -11.78 2.65
C ASN A 296 -3.55 -11.75 3.10
N THR A 297 -3.84 -12.36 4.22
CA THR A 297 -5.17 -12.32 4.83
C THR A 297 -5.48 -10.92 5.37
N SER A 298 -6.77 -10.64 5.51
CA SER A 298 -7.26 -9.39 6.12
C SER A 298 -6.71 -9.17 7.54
N GLU A 299 -6.55 -10.25 8.32
CA GLU A 299 -6.00 -10.19 9.67
C GLU A 299 -4.51 -9.88 9.68
N GLU A 300 -3.73 -10.52 8.79
CA GLU A 300 -2.31 -10.19 8.62
C GLU A 300 -2.12 -8.75 8.16
N PHE A 301 -2.95 -8.28 7.22
CA PHE A 301 -2.88 -6.90 6.77
C PHE A 301 -3.27 -5.91 7.88
N ARG A 302 -4.26 -6.24 8.72
CA ARG A 302 -4.61 -5.40 9.89
C ARG A 302 -3.42 -5.26 10.85
N ARG A 303 -2.65 -6.33 11.08
CA ARG A 303 -1.42 -6.27 11.89
C ARG A 303 -0.37 -5.33 11.30
N VAL A 304 -0.20 -5.37 9.97
CA VAL A 304 0.70 -4.44 9.25
C VAL A 304 0.24 -3.00 9.44
N ILE A 305 -1.05 -2.72 9.24
CA ILE A 305 -1.63 -1.37 9.42
C ILE A 305 -1.34 -0.81 10.82
N LEU A 306 -1.60 -1.61 11.86
CA LEU A 306 -1.39 -1.20 13.25
C LEU A 306 0.09 -0.96 13.55
N SER A 307 0.96 -1.88 13.13
CA SER A 307 2.41 -1.75 13.29
C SER A 307 2.96 -0.50 12.58
N ASP A 308 2.57 -0.30 11.33
CA ASP A 308 3.01 0.85 10.54
C ASP A 308 2.51 2.17 11.13
N TYR A 309 1.26 2.22 11.59
CA TYR A 309 0.71 3.40 12.24
C TYR A 309 1.57 3.83 13.44
N GLU A 310 1.94 2.88 14.31
CA GLU A 310 2.80 3.16 15.47
C GLU A 310 4.22 3.54 15.07
N ILE A 311 4.82 2.82 14.12
CA ILE A 311 6.20 3.09 13.66
C ILE A 311 6.27 4.48 13.05
N PHE A 312 5.37 4.82 12.15
CA PHE A 312 5.38 6.12 11.47
C PHE A 312 5.07 7.28 12.43
N GLY A 313 4.18 7.05 13.41
CA GLY A 313 3.93 8.03 14.45
C GLY A 313 5.19 8.38 15.25
N ARG A 314 5.97 7.36 15.65
CA ARG A 314 7.26 7.57 16.35
C ARG A 314 8.29 8.29 15.46
N VAL A 315 8.42 7.89 14.19
CA VAL A 315 9.37 8.51 13.25
C VAL A 315 9.07 10.00 13.06
N ILE A 316 7.78 10.34 12.86
CA ILE A 316 7.33 11.72 12.65
C ILE A 316 7.51 12.56 13.92
N ALA A 317 7.21 12.00 15.09
CA ALA A 317 7.41 12.70 16.36
C ALA A 317 8.89 13.04 16.62
N ASN A 318 9.81 12.14 16.25
CA ASN A 318 11.25 12.32 16.42
C ASN A 318 11.89 13.22 15.33
N ALA A 319 11.19 13.52 14.24
CA ALA A 319 11.68 14.37 13.17
C ALA A 319 11.31 15.86 13.34
N LYS A 320 10.53 16.17 14.37
CA LYS A 320 10.15 17.55 14.75
C LYS A 320 11.17 18.14 15.74
#